data_af6d8348a1b6159a81c1ac04a958110f
#
_entry.id   af6d8348a1b6159a81c1ac04a958110f
#
_cell.length_a   1.000
_cell.length_b   1.000
_cell.length_c   1.000
_cell.angle_alpha   90.00
_cell.angle_beta   90.00
_cell.angle_gamma   90.00
#
_symmetry.space_group_name_H-M   'P 1'
#
loop_
_entity.id
_entity.type
_entity.pdbx_description
1 polymer ?
#
loop_
_entity_poly.entity_id
_entity_poly.type
_entity_poly.pdbx_seq_one_letter_code
_entity_poly.pdbx_strand_id
1 'polypeptide(L)'
;PADYALVLEELAANGQTTYETRQRLAAKVFRHTAAYDALIADYFTDQVGESKPEKLTLTYELKQPMRYGENPQQDADFYQTALPLDYSIASAKQLNGKELSFNNIRDADAAIRIIRDFKDRPTVVALKHMNPCGIGQADDIETAWDYAYESDPVSIFGGIVVLNREVDAA
;
A
#
# COMPACT_ATOMS: atom_id res chain seq x y z
N PRO A 1 8.13 -15.45 18.25
CA PRO A 1 8.76 -16.78 18.09
C PRO A 1 10.15 -16.69 17.45
N ALA A 2 10.35 -15.81 16.46
CA ALA A 2 11.64 -15.71 15.75
C ALA A 2 12.84 -15.34 16.65
N ASP A 3 12.62 -14.62 17.74
CA ASP A 3 13.69 -14.22 18.65
C ASP A 3 14.05 -15.29 19.69
N TYR A 4 13.23 -16.34 19.86
CA TYR A 4 13.46 -17.34 20.91
C TYR A 4 14.72 -18.16 20.69
N ALA A 5 15.02 -18.53 19.46
CA ALA A 5 16.23 -19.30 19.13
C ALA A 5 17.49 -18.56 19.56
N LEU A 6 17.62 -17.27 19.21
CA LEU A 6 18.77 -16.44 19.57
C LEU A 6 18.88 -16.29 21.10
N VAL A 7 17.78 -16.04 21.79
CA VAL A 7 17.78 -15.90 23.27
C VAL A 7 18.22 -17.19 23.93
N LEU A 8 17.73 -18.36 23.48
CA LEU A 8 18.11 -19.67 24.01
C LEU A 8 19.59 -19.99 23.73
N GLU A 9 20.09 -19.66 22.55
CA GLU A 9 21.50 -19.83 22.19
C GLU A 9 22.42 -19.00 23.11
N GLU A 10 22.12 -17.72 23.30
CA GLU A 10 22.89 -16.84 24.20
C GLU A 10 22.84 -17.30 25.65
N LEU A 11 21.67 -17.75 26.13
CA LEU A 11 21.52 -18.29 27.49
C LEU A 11 22.32 -19.58 27.67
N ALA A 12 22.31 -20.48 26.69
CA ALA A 12 23.08 -21.74 26.75
C ALA A 12 24.58 -21.48 26.70
N ALA A 13 25.04 -20.51 25.91
CA ALA A 13 26.45 -20.18 25.77
C ALA A 13 27.02 -19.38 26.94
N ASN A 14 26.25 -18.41 27.47
CA ASN A 14 26.77 -17.38 28.36
C ASN A 14 26.00 -17.26 29.70
N GLY A 15 24.92 -18.03 29.87
CA GLY A 15 24.02 -17.93 31.04
C GLY A 15 23.16 -16.63 31.06
N GLN A 16 23.33 -15.76 30.10
CA GLN A 16 22.59 -14.49 29.95
C GLN A 16 22.57 -14.02 28.49
N THR A 17 21.62 -13.16 28.19
CA THR A 17 21.56 -12.48 26.87
C THR A 17 22.57 -11.34 26.78
N THR A 18 23.02 -11.03 25.58
CA THR A 18 23.91 -9.87 25.35
C THR A 18 23.17 -8.56 25.54
N TYR A 19 23.93 -7.45 25.74
CA TYR A 19 23.33 -6.14 25.87
C TYR A 19 22.64 -5.70 24.57
N GLU A 20 23.23 -5.98 23.44
CA GLU A 20 22.70 -5.71 22.10
C GLU A 20 21.36 -6.43 21.87
N THR A 21 21.28 -7.69 22.25
CA THR A 21 20.01 -8.46 22.16
C THR A 21 18.92 -7.85 23.02
N ARG A 22 19.26 -7.45 24.26
CA ARG A 22 18.28 -6.78 25.14
C ARG A 22 17.82 -5.43 24.57
N GLN A 23 18.74 -4.60 24.04
CA GLN A 23 18.38 -3.33 23.40
C GLN A 23 17.46 -3.53 22.19
N ARG A 24 17.80 -4.50 21.31
CA ARG A 24 17.00 -4.82 20.15
C ARG A 24 15.59 -5.29 20.53
N LEU A 25 15.48 -6.17 21.53
CA LEU A 25 14.20 -6.65 22.02
C LEU A 25 13.40 -5.55 22.71
N ALA A 26 14.03 -4.69 23.50
CA ALA A 26 13.37 -3.53 24.10
C ALA A 26 12.80 -2.59 23.05
N ALA A 27 13.57 -2.26 22.00
CA ALA A 27 13.07 -1.46 20.88
C ALA A 27 11.87 -2.12 20.18
N LYS A 28 11.89 -3.45 20.03
CA LYS A 28 10.77 -4.21 19.46
C LYS A 28 9.52 -4.16 20.33
N VAL A 29 9.68 -4.29 21.64
CA VAL A 29 8.55 -4.19 22.61
C VAL A 29 7.94 -2.79 22.54
N PHE A 30 8.74 -1.74 22.64
CA PHE A 30 8.21 -0.37 22.62
C PHE A 30 7.53 -0.01 21.30
N ARG A 31 8.05 -0.45 20.16
CA ARG A 31 7.34 -0.28 18.89
C ARG A 31 5.99 -1.01 18.87
N HIS A 32 5.93 -2.21 19.44
CA HIS A 32 4.70 -3.00 19.50
C HIS A 32 3.64 -2.34 20.38
N THR A 33 4.02 -1.91 21.60
CA THR A 33 3.09 -1.26 22.52
C THR A 33 2.66 0.13 22.01
N ALA A 34 3.58 0.92 21.45
CA ALA A 34 3.25 2.21 20.87
C ALA A 34 2.28 2.09 19.68
N ALA A 35 2.46 1.08 18.82
CA ALA A 35 1.54 0.83 17.70
C ALA A 35 0.14 0.42 18.21
N TYR A 36 0.07 -0.41 19.25
CA TYR A 36 -1.19 -0.80 19.87
C TYR A 36 -1.92 0.40 20.47
N ASP A 37 -1.23 1.23 21.25
CA ASP A 37 -1.81 2.42 21.85
C ASP A 37 -2.23 3.45 20.79
N ALA A 38 -1.46 3.59 19.70
CA ALA A 38 -1.82 4.47 18.58
C ALA A 38 -3.14 4.06 17.92
N LEU A 39 -3.37 2.76 17.70
CA LEU A 39 -4.63 2.25 17.13
C LEU A 39 -5.82 2.50 18.08
N ILE A 40 -5.63 2.33 19.38
CA ILE A 40 -6.67 2.62 20.39
C ILE A 40 -6.98 4.12 20.42
N ALA A 41 -5.95 4.97 20.37
CA ALA A 41 -6.12 6.43 20.35
C ALA A 41 -6.90 6.88 19.12
N ASP A 42 -6.59 6.35 17.93
CA ASP A 42 -7.29 6.63 16.69
C ASP A 42 -8.77 6.23 16.77
N TYR A 43 -9.03 4.99 17.22
CA TYR A 43 -10.39 4.49 17.42
C TYR A 43 -11.23 5.40 18.34
N PHE A 44 -10.70 5.78 19.50
CA PHE A 44 -11.44 6.64 20.43
C PHE A 44 -11.58 8.07 19.95
N THR A 45 -10.61 8.61 19.22
CA THR A 45 -10.71 9.92 18.58
C THR A 45 -11.91 9.97 17.63
N ASP A 46 -12.08 8.91 16.82
CA ASP A 46 -13.25 8.77 15.94
C ASP A 46 -14.56 8.60 16.73
N GLN A 47 -14.58 7.79 17.80
CA GLN A 47 -15.78 7.56 18.61
C GLN A 47 -16.31 8.84 19.27
N VAL A 48 -15.44 9.73 19.69
CA VAL A 48 -15.83 11.03 20.30
C VAL A 48 -16.00 12.14 19.29
N GLY A 49 -15.75 11.88 18.00
CA GLY A 49 -15.90 12.84 16.91
C GLY A 49 -14.92 14.02 16.97
N GLU A 50 -13.74 13.81 17.55
CA GLU A 50 -12.70 14.84 17.66
C GLU A 50 -11.93 14.99 16.34
N SER A 51 -12.22 16.05 15.60
CA SER A 51 -11.60 16.28 14.28
C SER A 51 -10.18 16.86 14.35
N LYS A 52 -9.74 17.37 15.49
CA LYS A 52 -8.44 18.03 15.68
C LYS A 52 -7.84 17.69 17.04
N PRO A 53 -7.36 16.46 17.25
CA PRO A 53 -6.76 16.06 18.52
C PRO A 53 -5.49 16.88 18.80
N GLU A 54 -5.22 17.17 20.07
CA GLU A 54 -4.00 17.88 20.50
C GLU A 54 -2.74 17.15 20.07
N LYS A 55 -2.77 15.80 20.04
CA LYS A 55 -1.68 14.95 19.59
C LYS A 55 -2.19 13.96 18.55
N LEU A 56 -1.58 13.97 17.38
CA LEU A 56 -1.83 12.98 16.34
C LEU A 56 -0.77 11.88 16.41
N THR A 57 -1.20 10.64 16.63
CA THR A 57 -0.33 9.46 16.64
C THR A 57 -0.70 8.55 15.49
N LEU A 58 0.27 8.23 14.64
CA LEU A 58 0.09 7.36 13.47
C LEU A 58 0.99 6.13 13.60
N THR A 59 0.46 4.99 13.16
CA THR A 59 1.22 3.75 13.09
C THR A 59 1.02 3.07 11.74
N TYR A 60 2.11 2.52 11.21
CA TYR A 60 2.12 1.82 9.93
C TYR A 60 2.97 0.56 10.04
N GLU A 61 2.62 -0.45 9.26
CA GLU A 61 3.36 -1.71 9.14
C GLU A 61 4.14 -1.73 7.83
N LEU A 62 5.41 -2.14 7.90
CA LEU A 62 6.24 -2.31 6.70
C LEU A 62 5.66 -3.44 5.85
N LYS A 63 5.20 -3.10 4.65
CA LYS A 63 4.69 -4.06 3.67
C LYS A 63 5.78 -4.56 2.75
N GLN A 64 6.64 -3.65 2.26
CA GLN A 64 7.68 -3.98 1.29
C GLN A 64 8.84 -3.00 1.39
N PRO A 65 10.10 -3.47 1.64
CA PRO A 65 11.28 -2.67 1.34
C PRO A 65 11.37 -2.46 -0.17
N MET A 66 11.65 -1.24 -0.60
CA MET A 66 11.70 -0.91 -2.03
C MET A 66 13.14 -0.83 -2.51
N ARG A 67 13.37 -1.11 -3.79
CA ARG A 67 14.72 -1.03 -4.37
C ARG A 67 15.25 0.39 -4.44
N TYR A 68 14.38 1.38 -4.64
CA TYR A 68 14.65 2.81 -4.68
C TYR A 68 13.32 3.58 -4.62
N GLY A 69 13.38 4.87 -4.37
CA GLY A 69 12.23 5.76 -4.34
C GLY A 69 11.79 6.27 -5.71
N GLU A 70 11.44 7.54 -5.81
CA GLU A 70 11.06 8.17 -7.06
C GLU A 70 12.22 8.18 -8.06
N ASN A 71 13.44 8.37 -7.56
CA ASN A 71 14.67 8.31 -8.32
C ASN A 71 15.62 7.23 -7.78
N PRO A 72 16.52 6.69 -8.62
CA PRO A 72 17.38 5.55 -8.27
C PRO A 72 18.30 5.76 -7.06
N GLN A 73 18.63 6.99 -6.70
CA GLN A 73 19.50 7.33 -5.58
C GLN A 73 18.76 7.49 -4.24
N GLN A 74 17.44 7.38 -4.24
CA GLN A 74 16.59 7.57 -3.05
C GLN A 74 16.22 6.23 -2.44
N ASP A 75 16.36 6.11 -1.13
CA ASP A 75 15.80 5.00 -0.37
C ASP A 75 14.29 5.18 -0.22
N ALA A 76 13.56 4.09 -0.21
CA ALA A 76 12.13 4.08 0.03
C ALA A 76 11.65 2.76 0.63
N ASP A 77 10.60 2.85 1.43
CA ASP A 77 9.88 1.72 1.98
C ASP A 77 8.37 1.92 1.81
N PHE A 78 7.68 0.83 1.53
CA PHE A 78 6.23 0.85 1.42
C PHE A 78 5.60 0.33 2.71
N TYR A 79 4.85 1.21 3.36
CA TYR A 79 4.12 0.91 4.58
C TYR A 79 2.62 0.87 4.32
N GLN A 80 1.90 0.12 5.11
CA GLN A 80 0.43 0.06 5.12
C GLN A 80 -0.11 0.41 6.50
N THR A 81 -1.36 0.80 6.55
CA THR A 81 -2.11 0.91 7.81
C THR A 81 -2.29 -0.47 8.43
N ALA A 82 -2.31 -0.57 9.76
CA ALA A 82 -2.51 -1.83 10.47
C ALA A 82 -3.89 -2.46 10.17
N LEU A 83 -4.90 -1.62 9.95
CA LEU A 83 -6.20 -2.05 9.46
C LEU A 83 -6.28 -1.80 7.95
N PRO A 84 -6.67 -2.81 7.14
CA PRO A 84 -6.80 -2.65 5.70
C PRO A 84 -7.76 -1.53 5.33
N LEU A 85 -7.38 -0.71 4.36
CA LEU A 85 -8.26 0.29 3.77
C LEU A 85 -8.85 -0.26 2.46
N ASP A 86 -10.15 -0.06 2.29
CA ASP A 86 -10.79 -0.31 1.00
C ASP A 86 -10.21 0.63 -0.06
N TYR A 87 -10.11 0.13 -1.30
CA TYR A 87 -9.58 0.88 -2.43
C TYR A 87 -8.16 1.45 -2.21
N SER A 88 -7.26 0.62 -1.67
CA SER A 88 -5.84 0.93 -1.53
C SER A 88 -4.99 -0.12 -2.23
N ILE A 89 -3.94 0.32 -2.92
CA ILE A 89 -2.94 -0.62 -3.50
C ILE A 89 -2.25 -1.43 -2.39
N ALA A 90 -2.18 -0.91 -1.17
CA ALA A 90 -1.63 -1.63 -0.04
C ALA A 90 -2.46 -2.87 0.34
N SER A 91 -3.76 -2.86 0.10
CA SER A 91 -4.67 -3.98 0.33
C SER A 91 -4.80 -4.93 -0.87
N ALA A 92 -4.23 -4.57 -2.02
CA ALA A 92 -4.35 -5.34 -3.25
C ALA A 92 -3.58 -6.66 -3.18
N LYS A 93 -4.14 -7.70 -3.84
CA LYS A 93 -3.48 -8.97 -4.07
C LYS A 93 -2.77 -8.95 -5.41
N GLN A 94 -1.45 -9.08 -5.40
CA GLN A 94 -0.69 -9.23 -6.63
C GLN A 94 -0.86 -10.65 -7.17
N LEU A 95 -1.33 -10.77 -8.41
CA LEU A 95 -1.59 -12.06 -9.06
C LEU A 95 -0.42 -12.50 -9.94
N ASN A 96 0.34 -11.57 -10.50
CA ASN A 96 1.45 -11.86 -11.40
C ASN A 96 2.50 -10.74 -11.38
N GLY A 97 3.65 -11.01 -11.97
CA GLY A 97 4.73 -10.05 -12.15
C GLY A 97 5.65 -9.91 -10.94
N LYS A 98 6.63 -9.01 -11.06
CA LYS A 98 7.59 -8.66 -10.01
C LYS A 98 7.03 -7.59 -9.06
N GLU A 99 7.71 -7.40 -7.93
CA GLU A 99 7.39 -6.32 -6.99
C GLU A 99 7.28 -4.96 -7.68
N LEU A 100 6.25 -4.21 -7.30
CA LEU A 100 5.99 -2.89 -7.84
C LEU A 100 7.08 -1.90 -7.42
N SER A 101 7.42 -0.98 -8.32
CA SER A 101 8.28 0.15 -8.00
C SER A 101 7.49 1.26 -7.28
N PHE A 102 8.21 2.21 -6.69
CA PHE A 102 7.63 3.41 -6.08
C PHE A 102 6.65 4.13 -7.04
N ASN A 103 7.08 4.36 -8.29
CA ASN A 103 6.24 5.03 -9.28
C ASN A 103 5.01 4.19 -9.67
N ASN A 104 5.14 2.86 -9.80
CA ASN A 104 3.98 2.00 -10.07
C ASN A 104 2.97 2.02 -8.93
N ILE A 105 3.41 2.01 -7.66
CA ILE A 105 2.52 2.10 -6.51
C ILE A 105 1.76 3.42 -6.51
N ARG A 106 2.43 4.54 -6.75
CA ARG A 106 1.80 5.86 -6.83
C ARG A 106 0.75 5.93 -7.93
N ASP A 107 1.11 5.45 -9.11
CA ASP A 107 0.23 5.46 -10.26
C ASP A 107 -0.98 4.54 -10.05
N ALA A 108 -0.77 3.32 -9.54
CA ALA A 108 -1.84 2.37 -9.28
C ALA A 108 -2.79 2.87 -8.17
N ASP A 109 -2.27 3.47 -7.10
CA ASP A 109 -3.12 4.04 -6.03
C ASP A 109 -3.97 5.21 -6.56
N ALA A 110 -3.40 6.08 -7.38
CA ALA A 110 -4.14 7.15 -8.04
C ALA A 110 -5.24 6.61 -8.97
N ALA A 111 -4.94 5.58 -9.75
CA ALA A 111 -5.90 4.94 -10.65
C ALA A 111 -7.07 4.28 -9.87
N ILE A 112 -6.79 3.60 -8.76
CA ILE A 112 -7.83 3.03 -7.89
C ILE A 112 -8.75 4.13 -7.33
N ARG A 113 -8.18 5.27 -6.92
CA ARG A 113 -8.97 6.39 -6.40
C ARG A 113 -9.88 7.00 -7.46
N ILE A 114 -9.44 7.07 -8.70
CA ILE A 114 -10.23 7.57 -9.82
C ILE A 114 -11.36 6.58 -10.15
N ILE A 115 -11.03 5.29 -10.36
CA ILE A 115 -12.01 4.31 -10.86
C ILE A 115 -13.13 4.01 -9.85
N ARG A 116 -12.87 4.17 -8.55
CA ARG A 116 -13.90 3.93 -7.52
C ARG A 116 -15.11 4.86 -7.61
N ASP A 117 -14.98 5.98 -8.31
CA ASP A 117 -16.09 6.93 -8.52
C ASP A 117 -17.02 6.47 -9.65
N PHE A 118 -16.59 5.48 -10.45
CA PHE A 118 -17.34 4.87 -11.55
C PHE A 118 -17.87 3.48 -11.14
N LYS A 119 -19.05 3.43 -10.49
CA LYS A 119 -19.58 2.18 -9.92
C LYS A 119 -20.58 1.47 -10.81
N ASP A 120 -21.36 2.21 -11.59
CA ASP A 120 -22.59 1.71 -12.20
C ASP A 120 -22.33 0.96 -13.52
N ARG A 121 -21.35 1.36 -14.29
CA ARG A 121 -21.05 0.82 -15.61
C ARG A 121 -19.63 0.30 -15.71
N PRO A 122 -19.35 -0.67 -16.62
CA PRO A 122 -17.99 -1.04 -16.98
C PRO A 122 -17.16 0.18 -17.34
N THR A 123 -16.03 0.35 -16.67
CA THR A 123 -15.15 1.52 -16.81
C THR A 123 -13.69 1.10 -16.81
N VAL A 124 -12.92 1.72 -17.69
CA VAL A 124 -11.48 1.60 -17.80
C VAL A 124 -10.84 2.96 -17.58
N VAL A 125 -9.82 3.02 -16.74
CA VAL A 125 -8.97 4.19 -16.54
C VAL A 125 -7.56 3.83 -16.98
N ALA A 126 -7.04 4.52 -17.98
CA ALA A 126 -5.66 4.47 -18.38
C ALA A 126 -4.94 5.70 -17.80
N LEU A 127 -3.82 5.46 -17.11
CA LEU A 127 -3.19 6.48 -16.29
C LEU A 127 -1.67 6.47 -16.46
N LYS A 128 -1.07 7.65 -16.42
CA LYS A 128 0.37 7.85 -16.43
C LYS A 128 0.73 9.05 -15.55
N HIS A 129 1.76 8.87 -14.70
CA HIS A 129 2.20 9.91 -13.77
C HIS A 129 1.06 10.47 -12.90
N MET A 130 0.23 9.56 -12.36
CA MET A 130 -0.95 9.84 -11.54
C MET A 130 -2.08 10.65 -12.22
N ASN A 131 -2.01 10.83 -13.53
CA ASN A 131 -3.04 11.55 -14.28
C ASN A 131 -3.63 10.64 -15.36
N PRO A 132 -4.96 10.67 -15.57
CA PRO A 132 -5.58 9.85 -16.60
C PRO A 132 -5.19 10.36 -18.00
N CYS A 133 -4.73 9.45 -18.86
CA CYS A 133 -4.59 9.65 -20.29
C CYS A 133 -5.91 9.43 -21.00
N GLY A 134 -6.73 8.50 -20.47
CA GLY A 134 -8.06 8.22 -20.98
C GLY A 134 -8.93 7.53 -19.96
N ILE A 135 -10.22 7.83 -19.99
CA ILE A 135 -11.26 7.15 -19.22
C ILE A 135 -12.38 6.78 -20.18
N GLY A 136 -12.68 5.48 -20.25
CA GLY A 136 -13.77 4.95 -21.07
C GLY A 136 -14.84 4.30 -20.18
N GLN A 137 -16.10 4.58 -20.49
CA GLN A 137 -17.24 3.94 -19.83
C GLN A 137 -18.24 3.49 -20.89
N ALA A 138 -18.63 2.22 -20.84
CA ALA A 138 -19.55 1.61 -21.81
C ALA A 138 -20.42 0.55 -21.15
N ASP A 139 -21.19 -0.20 -21.96
CA ASP A 139 -22.03 -1.30 -21.47
C ASP A 139 -21.24 -2.60 -21.25
N ASP A 140 -20.07 -2.71 -21.89
CA ASP A 140 -19.10 -3.79 -21.73
C ASP A 140 -17.69 -3.24 -21.55
N ILE A 141 -16.78 -4.12 -21.10
CA ILE A 141 -15.42 -3.70 -20.72
C ILE A 141 -14.51 -3.50 -21.95
N GLU A 142 -14.76 -4.22 -23.05
CA GLU A 142 -13.99 -4.09 -24.30
C GLU A 142 -14.25 -2.72 -24.93
N THR A 143 -15.51 -2.34 -25.08
CA THR A 143 -15.88 -1.00 -25.59
C THR A 143 -15.38 0.12 -24.65
N ALA A 144 -15.42 -0.11 -23.33
CA ALA A 144 -14.86 0.85 -22.38
C ALA A 144 -13.35 1.01 -22.53
N TRP A 145 -12.63 -0.09 -22.83
CA TRP A 145 -11.20 -0.04 -23.15
C TRP A 145 -10.94 0.77 -24.44
N ASP A 146 -11.70 0.52 -25.50
CA ASP A 146 -11.53 1.24 -26.76
C ASP A 146 -11.68 2.76 -26.57
N TYR A 147 -12.68 3.18 -25.83
CA TYR A 147 -12.87 4.61 -25.53
C TYR A 147 -11.73 5.20 -24.69
N ALA A 148 -11.23 4.46 -23.70
CA ALA A 148 -10.08 4.91 -22.91
C ALA A 148 -8.82 5.02 -23.78
N TYR A 149 -8.59 4.04 -24.67
CA TYR A 149 -7.44 4.00 -25.55
C TYR A 149 -7.49 5.12 -26.61
N GLU A 150 -8.65 5.33 -27.26
CA GLU A 150 -8.84 6.35 -28.29
C GLU A 150 -8.71 7.78 -27.77
N SER A 151 -8.85 7.99 -26.45
CA SER A 151 -8.69 9.31 -25.84
C SER A 151 -7.28 9.88 -26.03
N ASP A 152 -6.24 9.06 -25.87
CA ASP A 152 -4.84 9.43 -26.15
C ASP A 152 -3.99 8.16 -26.36
N PRO A 153 -4.01 7.57 -27.57
CA PRO A 153 -3.30 6.32 -27.85
C PRO A 153 -1.77 6.44 -27.79
N VAL A 154 -1.24 7.64 -27.81
CA VAL A 154 0.20 7.88 -27.72
C VAL A 154 0.65 7.91 -26.27
N SER A 155 -0.05 8.65 -25.43
CA SER A 155 0.33 8.81 -24.01
C SER A 155 0.07 7.56 -23.17
N ILE A 156 -0.89 6.71 -23.57
CA ILE A 156 -1.25 5.49 -22.86
C ILE A 156 -0.11 4.44 -22.82
N PHE A 157 0.83 4.51 -23.79
CA PHE A 157 1.93 3.56 -23.87
C PHE A 157 2.80 3.56 -22.59
N GLY A 158 2.94 2.38 -21.96
CA GLY A 158 3.71 2.23 -20.72
C GLY A 158 3.02 2.79 -19.47
N GLY A 159 1.73 3.10 -19.56
CA GLY A 159 0.90 3.51 -18.44
C GLY A 159 0.38 2.34 -17.60
N ILE A 160 -0.46 2.66 -16.64
CA ILE A 160 -1.21 1.71 -15.81
C ILE A 160 -2.67 1.74 -16.25
N VAL A 161 -3.26 0.56 -16.37
CA VAL A 161 -4.68 0.40 -16.71
C VAL A 161 -5.41 -0.23 -15.53
N VAL A 162 -6.51 0.35 -15.13
CA VAL A 162 -7.38 -0.14 -14.06
C VAL A 162 -8.81 -0.28 -14.59
N LEU A 163 -9.43 -1.39 -14.22
CA LEU A 163 -10.78 -1.75 -14.64
C LEU A 163 -11.64 -2.03 -13.40
N ASN A 164 -12.94 -1.72 -13.47
CA ASN A 164 -13.87 -1.99 -12.38
C ASN A 164 -14.70 -3.27 -12.61
N ARG A 165 -14.35 -4.08 -13.58
CA ARG A 165 -14.91 -5.41 -13.88
C ARG A 165 -13.79 -6.40 -14.15
N GLU A 166 -14.10 -7.68 -14.00
CA GLU A 166 -13.19 -8.74 -14.42
C GLU A 166 -12.96 -8.70 -15.94
N VAL A 167 -11.74 -9.05 -16.33
CA VAL A 167 -11.35 -9.21 -17.73
C VAL A 167 -11.43 -10.69 -18.05
N ASP A 168 -12.11 -11.05 -19.10
CA ASP A 168 -12.13 -12.39 -19.66
C ASP A 168 -11.09 -12.55 -20.79
N ALA A 169 -11.14 -13.69 -21.48
CA ALA A 169 -10.19 -14.02 -22.54
C ALA A 169 -10.61 -13.56 -23.94
N ALA A 170 -11.61 -12.69 -24.02
CA ALA A 170 -12.07 -12.16 -25.31
C ALA A 170 -11.13 -11.09 -25.85
#